data_219ca0dc44b2033900aba26db212fd71
#
_entry.id   219ca0dc44b2033900aba26db212fd71
#
_cell.length_a   1.000
_cell.length_b   1.000
_cell.length_c   1.000
_cell.angle_alpha   90.00
_cell.angle_beta   90.00
_cell.angle_gamma   90.00
#
_symmetry.space_group_name_H-M   'P 1'
#
loop_
_entity.id
_entity.type
_entity.pdbx_description
1 polymer ?
#
loop_
_entity_poly.entity_id
_entity_poly.type
_entity_poly.pdbx_seq_one_letter_code
_entity_poly.pdbx_strand_id
1 'polypeptide(L)'
;MRHTVVFKLKFPKKSSEEVEFLNAAASLSDIPGVCNLEIFREIGKKNDFDYCLSMEFDTNKEYEAYNQHPDHIKFVETYWVNYVEKFLELDYEAY
;
A
#
# COMPACT_ATOMS: atom_id res chain seq x y z
N MET A 1 13.41 2.97 7.33
CA MET A 1 12.41 3.96 6.88
C MET A 1 11.04 3.34 6.83
N ARG A 2 10.03 4.15 6.98
CA ARG A 2 8.63 3.70 6.89
C ARG A 2 8.01 4.25 5.62
N HIS A 3 7.55 3.36 4.76
CA HIS A 3 6.84 3.71 3.55
C HIS A 3 5.33 3.57 3.80
N THR A 4 4.60 4.65 3.58
CA THR A 4 3.14 4.63 3.71
C THR A 4 2.47 5.19 2.47
N VAL A 5 1.28 4.70 2.20
CA VAL A 5 0.42 5.28 1.19
C VAL A 5 -1.01 5.27 1.71
N VAL A 6 -1.63 6.46 1.71
CA VAL A 6 -3.06 6.58 2.00
C VAL A 6 -3.81 6.59 0.67
N PHE A 7 -4.95 5.92 0.61
CA PHE A 7 -5.65 5.76 -0.67
C PHE A 7 -7.14 5.57 -0.50
N LYS A 8 -7.84 5.73 -1.62
CA LYS A 8 -9.26 5.48 -1.75
C LYS A 8 -9.48 4.59 -2.98
N LEU A 9 -10.36 3.61 -2.85
CA LEU A 9 -10.71 2.72 -3.96
C LEU A 9 -11.88 3.30 -4.76
N LYS A 10 -11.99 2.85 -6.02
CA LYS A 10 -13.12 3.18 -6.90
C LYS A 10 -14.40 2.44 -6.51
N PHE A 11 -14.31 1.46 -5.61
CA PHE A 11 -15.37 0.55 -5.25
C PHE A 11 -15.89 0.82 -3.84
N PRO A 12 -17.14 0.45 -3.54
CA PRO A 12 -17.70 0.67 -2.21
C PRO A 12 -16.95 -0.10 -1.12
N LYS A 13 -16.97 0.43 0.09
CA LYS A 13 -16.49 -0.30 1.26
C LYS A 13 -17.30 -1.59 1.43
N LYS A 14 -16.63 -2.67 1.84
CA LYS A 14 -17.19 -4.01 2.01
C LYS A 14 -17.57 -4.70 0.70
N SER A 15 -17.22 -4.14 -0.45
CA SER A 15 -17.41 -4.80 -1.73
C SER A 15 -16.43 -5.98 -1.89
N SER A 16 -16.74 -6.88 -2.82
CA SER A 16 -15.83 -7.97 -3.16
C SER A 16 -14.51 -7.43 -3.72
N GLU A 17 -14.57 -6.32 -4.44
CA GLU A 17 -13.38 -5.65 -4.99
C GLU A 17 -12.47 -5.12 -3.89
N GLU A 18 -13.04 -4.57 -2.79
CA GLU A 18 -12.25 -4.15 -1.64
C GLU A 18 -11.49 -5.34 -1.04
N VAL A 19 -12.19 -6.45 -0.80
CA VAL A 19 -11.58 -7.65 -0.21
C VAL A 19 -10.47 -8.18 -1.11
N GLU A 20 -10.72 -8.27 -2.40
CA GLU A 20 -9.74 -8.74 -3.38
C GLU A 20 -8.49 -7.85 -3.40
N PHE A 21 -8.69 -6.52 -3.44
CA PHE A 21 -7.58 -5.57 -3.44
C PHE A 21 -6.75 -5.66 -2.16
N LEU A 22 -7.40 -5.67 -1.00
CA LEU A 22 -6.68 -5.69 0.27
C LEU A 22 -5.93 -7.01 0.49
N ASN A 23 -6.47 -8.13 0.00
CA ASN A 23 -5.75 -9.41 0.03
C ASN A 23 -4.52 -9.38 -0.87
N ALA A 24 -4.64 -8.80 -2.06
CA ALA A 24 -3.50 -8.65 -2.96
C ALA A 24 -2.44 -7.74 -2.35
N ALA A 25 -2.85 -6.62 -1.73
CA ALA A 25 -1.93 -5.72 -1.05
C ALA A 25 -1.20 -6.41 0.11
N ALA A 26 -1.90 -7.23 0.88
CA ALA A 26 -1.30 -7.98 1.98
C ALA A 26 -0.20 -8.94 1.48
N SER A 27 -0.33 -9.47 0.27
CA SER A 27 0.67 -10.38 -0.32
C SER A 27 2.01 -9.69 -0.59
N LEU A 28 2.05 -8.35 -0.63
CA LEU A 28 3.31 -7.62 -0.78
C LEU A 28 4.30 -7.91 0.36
N SER A 29 3.81 -8.42 1.49
CA SER A 29 4.65 -8.82 2.61
C SER A 29 5.64 -9.93 2.26
N ASP A 30 5.39 -10.70 1.19
CA ASP A 30 6.27 -11.76 0.72
C ASP A 30 7.47 -11.25 -0.07
N ILE A 31 7.47 -9.98 -0.47
CA ILE A 31 8.60 -9.39 -1.20
C ILE A 31 9.77 -9.20 -0.25
N PRO A 32 11.00 -9.63 -0.63
CA PRO A 32 12.18 -9.47 0.22
C PRO A 32 12.39 -8.01 0.63
N GLY A 33 12.73 -7.81 1.89
CA GLY A 33 12.99 -6.48 2.45
C GLY A 33 11.77 -5.82 3.07
N VAL A 34 10.57 -6.26 2.75
CA VAL A 34 9.36 -5.73 3.36
C VAL A 34 9.22 -6.23 4.79
N CYS A 35 9.14 -5.32 5.75
CA CYS A 35 8.97 -5.61 7.17
C CYS A 35 7.71 -4.94 7.69
N ASN A 36 7.04 -5.60 8.62
CA ASN A 36 5.91 -5.03 9.37
C ASN A 36 4.85 -4.38 8.46
N LEU A 37 4.46 -5.10 7.41
CA LEU A 37 3.39 -4.62 6.54
C LEU A 37 2.08 -4.63 7.32
N GLU A 38 1.40 -3.49 7.32
CA GLU A 38 0.11 -3.32 7.98
C GLU A 38 -0.83 -2.54 7.08
N ILE A 39 -2.09 -2.90 7.12
CA ILE A 39 -3.15 -2.21 6.39
C ILE A 39 -4.11 -1.64 7.43
N PHE A 40 -4.38 -0.34 7.33
CA PHE A 40 -5.25 0.36 8.26
C PHE A 40 -6.46 0.94 7.54
N ARG A 41 -7.55 1.08 8.27
CA ARG A 41 -8.73 1.83 7.84
C ARG A 41 -8.57 3.26 8.36
N GLU A 42 -8.69 4.25 7.47
CA GLU A 42 -8.73 5.65 7.87
C GLU A 42 -10.11 5.96 8.44
N ILE A 43 -10.17 6.35 9.70
CA ILE A 43 -11.43 6.62 10.40
C ILE A 43 -11.66 8.11 10.67
N GLY A 44 -10.69 8.96 10.34
CA GLY A 44 -10.84 10.42 10.47
C GLY A 44 -11.74 10.96 9.38
N LYS A 45 -12.33 12.13 9.64
CA LYS A 45 -13.27 12.78 8.71
C LYS A 45 -12.69 14.06 8.11
N LYS A 46 -11.38 14.27 8.27
CA LYS A 46 -10.71 15.50 7.82
C LYS A 46 -10.01 15.35 6.47
N ASN A 47 -10.17 14.19 5.84
CA ASN A 47 -9.59 13.89 4.53
C ASN A 47 -10.51 12.96 3.76
N ASP A 48 -10.16 12.69 2.50
CA ASP A 48 -10.97 11.85 1.63
C ASP A 48 -10.23 10.56 1.26
N PHE A 49 -9.50 9.98 2.22
CA PHE A 49 -8.87 8.68 2.06
C PHE A 49 -9.55 7.67 3.00
N ASP A 50 -9.55 6.40 2.59
CA ASP A 50 -10.22 5.33 3.34
C ASP A 50 -9.26 4.33 3.95
N TYR A 51 -8.03 4.21 3.43
CA TYR A 51 -7.07 3.18 3.82
C TYR A 51 -5.67 3.73 3.92
N CYS A 52 -4.84 3.03 4.69
CA CYS A 52 -3.40 3.24 4.70
C CYS A 52 -2.69 1.89 4.60
N LEU A 53 -1.75 1.79 3.69
CA LEU A 53 -0.81 0.68 3.60
C LEU A 53 0.51 1.18 4.17
N SER A 54 1.07 0.45 5.14
CA SER A 54 2.31 0.82 5.81
C SER A 54 3.27 -0.35 5.83
N MET A 55 4.53 -0.08 5.54
CA MET A 55 5.59 -1.09 5.64
C MET A 55 6.91 -0.43 5.97
N GLU A 56 7.84 -1.22 6.49
CA GLU A 56 9.15 -0.75 6.88
C GLU A 56 10.23 -1.41 6.04
N PHE A 57 11.32 -0.67 5.80
CA PHE A 57 12.53 -1.18 5.15
C PHE A 57 13.72 -0.76 6.00
N ASP A 58 14.71 -1.64 6.12
CA ASP A 58 15.93 -1.34 6.88
C ASP A 58 16.77 -0.25 6.21
N THR A 59 16.77 -0.23 4.88
CA THR A 59 17.55 0.72 4.10
C THR A 59 16.78 1.23 2.89
N ASN A 60 17.20 2.39 2.35
CA ASN A 60 16.65 2.90 1.09
C ASN A 60 16.92 1.95 -0.08
N LYS A 61 18.05 1.23 -0.03
CA LYS A 61 18.38 0.27 -1.07
C LYS A 61 17.34 -0.85 -1.14
N GLU A 62 16.88 -1.34 0.00
CA GLU A 62 15.83 -2.35 0.05
C GLU A 62 14.50 -1.80 -0.45
N TYR A 63 14.18 -0.56 -0.13
CA TYR A 63 12.98 0.10 -0.65
C TYR A 63 13.03 0.23 -2.18
N GLU A 64 14.16 0.64 -2.72
CA GLU A 64 14.34 0.73 -4.18
C GLU A 64 14.22 -0.63 -4.85
N ALA A 65 14.79 -1.68 -4.24
CA ALA A 65 14.65 -3.05 -4.73
C ALA A 65 13.20 -3.51 -4.72
N TYR A 66 12.44 -3.16 -3.70
CA TYR A 66 11.01 -3.41 -3.61
C TYR A 66 10.26 -2.76 -4.78
N ASN A 67 10.53 -1.49 -5.05
CA ASN A 67 9.87 -0.77 -6.14
C ASN A 67 10.10 -1.41 -7.50
N GLN A 68 11.25 -2.03 -7.69
CA GLN A 68 11.64 -2.68 -8.96
C GLN A 68 11.32 -4.18 -8.99
N HIS A 69 10.86 -4.73 -7.88
CA HIS A 69 10.57 -6.16 -7.80
C HIS A 69 9.41 -6.54 -8.71
N PRO A 70 9.50 -7.64 -9.47
CA PRO A 70 8.44 -8.06 -10.38
C PRO A 70 7.06 -8.19 -9.72
N ASP A 71 7.01 -8.66 -8.47
CA ASP A 71 5.74 -8.83 -7.76
C ASP A 71 5.11 -7.47 -7.40
N HIS A 72 5.92 -6.46 -7.08
CA HIS A 72 5.41 -5.11 -6.86
C HIS A 72 4.88 -4.50 -8.17
N ILE A 73 5.64 -4.63 -9.24
CA ILE A 73 5.25 -4.13 -10.57
C ILE A 73 3.93 -4.77 -11.00
N LYS A 74 3.81 -6.09 -10.83
CA LYS A 74 2.59 -6.82 -11.17
C LYS A 74 1.40 -6.37 -10.34
N PHE A 75 1.60 -6.15 -9.03
CA PHE A 75 0.55 -5.62 -8.17
C PHE A 75 0.07 -4.26 -8.66
N VAL A 76 0.99 -3.35 -8.96
CA VAL A 76 0.64 -2.01 -9.45
C VAL A 76 -0.15 -2.09 -10.76
N GLU A 77 0.32 -2.87 -11.71
CA GLU A 77 -0.33 -2.98 -13.02
C GLU A 77 -1.69 -3.68 -12.96
N THR A 78 -1.82 -4.70 -12.12
CA THR A 78 -3.05 -5.51 -12.06
C THR A 78 -4.10 -4.90 -11.15
N TYR A 79 -3.68 -4.39 -9.99
CA TYR A 79 -4.61 -3.92 -8.94
C TYR A 79 -4.60 -2.41 -8.75
N TRP A 80 -3.43 -1.83 -8.50
CA TRP A 80 -3.36 -0.42 -8.12
C TRP A 80 -3.98 0.50 -9.15
N VAL A 81 -3.53 0.37 -10.39
CA VAL A 81 -3.97 1.24 -11.51
C VAL A 81 -5.48 1.11 -11.74
N ASN A 82 -6.03 -0.08 -11.56
CA ASN A 82 -7.42 -0.35 -11.88
C ASN A 82 -8.39 -0.11 -10.71
N TYR A 83 -7.92 -0.21 -9.47
CA TYR A 83 -8.79 -0.16 -8.29
C TYR A 83 -8.70 1.13 -7.50
N VAL A 84 -7.58 1.85 -7.56
CA VAL A 84 -7.35 3.05 -6.75
C VAL A 84 -7.85 4.29 -7.46
N GLU A 85 -8.71 5.04 -6.77
CA GLU A 85 -9.23 6.31 -7.29
C GLU A 85 -8.24 7.45 -7.09
N LYS A 86 -7.64 7.51 -5.88
CA LYS A 86 -6.62 8.51 -5.55
C LYS A 86 -5.75 8.03 -4.41
N PHE A 87 -4.56 8.59 -4.31
CA PHE A 87 -3.61 8.21 -3.28
C PHE A 87 -2.60 9.32 -2.99
N LEU A 88 -1.92 9.18 -1.85
CA LEU A 88 -0.82 10.04 -1.46
C LEU A 88 0.24 9.19 -0.76
N GLU A 89 1.46 9.22 -1.26
CA GLU A 89 2.58 8.52 -0.64
C GLU A 89 3.26 9.41 0.39
N LEU A 90 3.54 8.84 1.56
CA LEU A 90 4.18 9.54 2.67
C LEU A 90 5.26 8.62 3.25
N ASP A 91 6.51 9.01 3.11
CA ASP A 91 7.64 8.22 3.58
C ASP A 91 8.30 8.92 4.77
N TYR A 92 8.65 8.13 5.78
CA TYR A 92 9.16 8.66 7.04
C TYR A 92 10.46 8.02 7.46
N GLU A 93 11.28 8.81 8.14
CA GLU A 93 12.40 8.32 8.92
C GLU A 93 12.28 8.89 10.33
N ALA A 94 12.95 8.26 11.29
CA ALA A 94 12.90 8.74 12.67
C ALA A 94 13.52 10.12 12.78
N TYR A 95 12.87 10.99 13.53
CA TYR A 95 13.35 12.35 13.77
C TYR A 95 14.64 12.34 14.60
#